data_c7d2b63fcbc2c211fada1589eecd4309
#
_entry.id   c7d2b63fcbc2c211fada1589eecd4309
#
_cell.length_a   1.000
_cell.length_b   1.000
_cell.length_c   1.000
_cell.angle_alpha   90.00
_cell.angle_beta   90.00
_cell.angle_gamma   90.00
#
_symmetry.space_group_name_H-M   'P 1'
#
loop_
_entity.id
_entity.type
_entity.pdbx_description
1 polymer ?
#
loop_
_entity_poly.entity_id
_entity_poly.type
_entity_poly.pdbx_seq_one_letter_code
_entity_poly.pdbx_strand_id
1 'polypeptide(L)'
;VGIDPYGDLLYKHLDKQIDRENGTIAYWTDFEGRPLVNEDGTPKVPTYPNSMKQTFLSEFKNHENFILYQLEDTEYFNAFGAGLPIYQNGQKKLVNVYDFVHFDGPHTTEKVLEEVMFFAPRSRVGTRFVFDDIKTYEMSKIAYILEHFGFKTSEMGDDKCMLERTE
;
A
#
# COMPACT_ATOMS: atom_id res chain seq x y z
N VAL A 1 -7.93 6.53 6.95
CA VAL A 1 -8.42 6.20 5.61
C VAL A 1 -7.78 4.89 5.20
N GLY A 2 -8.58 3.95 4.72
CA GLY A 2 -8.11 2.76 4.03
C GLY A 2 -8.38 2.92 2.53
N ILE A 3 -7.47 2.40 1.71
CA ILE A 3 -7.60 2.36 0.26
C ILE A 3 -7.33 0.91 -0.13
N ASP A 4 -8.28 0.28 -0.77
CA ASP A 4 -8.17 -1.10 -1.24
C ASP A 4 -9.24 -1.34 -2.31
N PRO A 5 -8.92 -1.81 -3.50
CA PRO A 5 -9.90 -2.00 -4.55
C PRO A 5 -10.83 -3.17 -4.28
N TYR A 6 -10.46 -4.21 -3.55
CA TYR A 6 -11.26 -5.44 -3.40
C TYR A 6 -11.85 -5.92 -4.75
N GLY A 7 -12.97 -6.63 -4.75
CA GLY A 7 -13.71 -6.91 -5.97
C GLY A 7 -13.21 -8.11 -6.77
N ASP A 8 -12.56 -9.06 -6.10
CA ASP A 8 -12.00 -10.28 -6.72
C ASP A 8 -10.98 -9.98 -7.84
N LEU A 9 -10.27 -8.85 -7.72
CA LEU A 9 -9.25 -8.46 -8.67
C LEU A 9 -8.00 -9.33 -8.53
N LEU A 10 -7.35 -9.60 -9.65
CA LEU A 10 -6.02 -10.20 -9.69
C LEU A 10 -4.97 -9.11 -9.52
N TYR A 11 -4.14 -9.27 -8.51
CA TYR A 11 -3.05 -8.33 -8.23
C TYR A 11 -1.74 -8.77 -8.87
N LYS A 12 -1.02 -7.81 -9.41
CA LYS A 12 0.35 -7.95 -9.89
C LYS A 12 1.27 -7.56 -8.74
N HIS A 13 1.87 -8.52 -8.07
CA HIS A 13 2.35 -8.29 -6.73
C HIS A 13 3.82 -7.98 -6.58
N LEU A 14 4.73 -8.53 -7.36
CA LEU A 14 6.11 -8.58 -6.89
C LEU A 14 7.13 -8.36 -7.99
N ASP A 15 8.12 -7.50 -7.74
CA ASP A 15 9.29 -7.28 -8.62
C ASP A 15 10.13 -8.54 -8.84
N LYS A 16 10.20 -9.39 -7.83
CA LYS A 16 11.12 -10.55 -7.81
C LYS A 16 10.43 -11.87 -8.01
N GLN A 17 9.14 -11.92 -7.94
CA GLN A 17 8.41 -13.08 -8.38
C GLN A 17 8.23 -13.00 -9.88
N ILE A 18 8.89 -13.81 -10.46
CA ILE A 18 8.99 -14.08 -11.83
C ILE A 18 7.67 -14.68 -12.29
N ASP A 19 6.89 -13.91 -12.81
CA ASP A 19 6.25 -14.38 -13.96
C ASP A 19 7.02 -14.04 -15.15
N ARG A 20 7.13 -14.80 -15.48
CA ARG A 20 7.99 -15.39 -16.21
C ARG A 20 7.83 -15.45 -17.68
N GLU A 21 6.73 -15.48 -18.16
CA GLU A 21 6.48 -15.43 -19.58
C GLU A 21 5.94 -14.09 -20.05
N ASN A 22 5.22 -13.38 -19.19
CA ASN A 22 4.55 -12.15 -19.61
C ASN A 22 4.65 -10.98 -18.61
N GLY A 23 5.30 -11.12 -17.49
CA GLY A 23 5.50 -10.07 -16.49
C GLY A 23 4.21 -9.55 -15.84
N THR A 24 3.18 -10.38 -15.71
CA THR A 24 1.86 -9.88 -15.41
C THR A 24 1.09 -10.52 -14.28
N ILE A 25 1.47 -11.72 -13.85
CA ILE A 25 0.75 -12.40 -12.75
C ILE A 25 1.77 -12.96 -11.78
N ALA A 26 1.72 -12.50 -10.52
CA ALA A 26 2.41 -13.15 -9.45
C ALA A 26 1.65 -14.40 -9.02
N TYR A 27 2.37 -15.49 -8.78
CA TYR A 27 1.82 -16.67 -8.16
C TYR A 27 2.28 -16.74 -6.71
N TRP A 28 1.45 -17.26 -5.82
CA TRP A 28 1.92 -17.66 -4.52
C TRP A 28 2.96 -18.76 -4.67
N THR A 29 4.10 -18.60 -4.03
CA THR A 29 5.20 -19.58 -4.10
C THR A 29 5.50 -20.16 -2.72
N ASP A 30 6.09 -21.38 -2.72
CA ASP A 30 6.72 -21.92 -1.54
C ASP A 30 8.11 -21.28 -1.29
N PHE A 31 8.78 -21.70 -0.22
CA PHE A 31 10.12 -21.20 0.14
C PHE A 31 11.20 -21.45 -0.93
N GLU A 32 10.95 -22.38 -1.84
CA GLU A 32 11.87 -22.73 -2.93
C GLU A 32 11.52 -21.98 -4.22
N GLY A 33 10.50 -21.10 -4.19
CA GLY A 33 10.06 -20.30 -5.32
C GLY A 33 9.19 -21.08 -6.33
N ARG A 34 8.66 -22.26 -5.96
CA ARG A 34 7.75 -23.02 -6.81
C ARG A 34 6.32 -22.52 -6.61
N PRO A 35 5.53 -22.34 -7.69
CA PRO A 35 4.14 -21.95 -7.57
C PRO A 35 3.35 -22.90 -6.67
N LEU A 36 2.63 -22.34 -5.70
CA LEU A 36 1.59 -23.09 -5.00
C LEU A 36 0.45 -23.35 -5.97
N VAL A 37 -0.18 -24.51 -5.86
CA VAL A 37 -1.26 -24.92 -6.76
C VAL A 37 -2.57 -25.16 -6.00
N ASN A 38 -3.66 -24.94 -6.70
CA ASN A 38 -4.99 -25.32 -6.27
C ASN A 38 -5.17 -26.84 -6.40
N GLU A 39 -6.30 -27.38 -5.91
CA GLU A 39 -6.61 -28.81 -6.01
C GLU A 39 -6.71 -29.31 -7.47
N ASP A 40 -7.06 -28.43 -8.41
CA ASP A 40 -7.12 -28.72 -9.84
C ASP A 40 -5.77 -28.61 -10.57
N GLY A 41 -4.69 -28.29 -9.84
CA GLY A 41 -3.33 -28.14 -10.37
C GLY A 41 -3.02 -26.77 -10.97
N THR A 42 -3.96 -25.84 -10.98
CA THR A 42 -3.70 -24.47 -11.45
C THR A 42 -2.89 -23.68 -10.41
N PRO A 43 -1.98 -22.79 -10.83
CA PRO A 43 -1.25 -21.92 -9.90
C PRO A 43 -2.19 -21.05 -9.08
N LYS A 44 -1.90 -20.94 -7.76
CA LYS A 44 -2.59 -19.99 -6.89
C LYS A 44 -2.16 -18.58 -7.24
N VAL A 45 -3.13 -17.73 -7.52
CA VAL A 45 -2.93 -16.30 -7.76
C VAL A 45 -3.49 -15.49 -6.58
N PRO A 46 -2.86 -14.37 -6.21
CA PRO A 46 -3.41 -13.52 -5.18
C PRO A 46 -4.72 -12.91 -5.65
N THR A 47 -5.78 -13.15 -4.88
CA THR A 47 -7.09 -12.52 -5.07
C THR A 47 -7.54 -11.92 -3.75
N TYR A 48 -8.16 -10.76 -3.82
CA TYR A 48 -8.75 -10.09 -2.67
C TYR A 48 -10.28 -10.10 -2.83
N PRO A 49 -10.96 -11.14 -2.30
CA PRO A 49 -12.38 -11.32 -2.50
C PRO A 49 -13.21 -10.31 -1.69
N ASN A 50 -14.40 -9.98 -2.19
CA ASN A 50 -15.34 -9.11 -1.49
C ASN A 50 -15.73 -9.60 -0.09
N SER A 51 -15.59 -10.89 0.20
CA SER A 51 -15.78 -11.44 1.55
C SER A 51 -14.79 -10.88 2.56
N MET A 52 -13.54 -10.62 2.17
CA MET A 52 -12.55 -9.96 3.03
C MET A 52 -12.97 -8.54 3.36
N LYS A 53 -13.47 -7.78 2.39
CA LYS A 53 -14.02 -6.44 2.61
C LYS A 53 -15.14 -6.45 3.63
N GLN A 54 -16.07 -7.41 3.55
CA GLN A 54 -17.18 -7.53 4.49
C GLN A 54 -16.69 -7.80 5.91
N THR A 55 -15.72 -8.70 6.07
CA THR A 55 -15.09 -8.98 7.37
C THR A 55 -14.43 -7.73 7.92
N PHE A 56 -13.62 -7.07 7.11
CA PHE A 56 -12.93 -5.84 7.49
C PHE A 56 -13.93 -4.76 7.94
N LEU A 57 -14.97 -4.46 7.18
CA LEU A 57 -15.98 -3.48 7.54
C LEU A 57 -16.74 -3.87 8.81
N SER A 58 -16.94 -5.17 9.07
CA SER A 58 -17.56 -5.64 10.30
C SER A 58 -16.70 -5.34 11.53
N GLU A 59 -15.38 -5.49 11.42
CA GLU A 59 -14.45 -5.16 12.51
C GLU A 59 -14.41 -3.65 12.77
N PHE A 60 -14.44 -2.84 11.72
CA PHE A 60 -14.33 -1.38 11.82
C PHE A 60 -15.67 -0.63 11.99
N LYS A 61 -16.81 -1.33 12.06
CA LYS A 61 -18.16 -0.71 12.12
C LYS A 61 -18.38 0.27 13.28
N ASN A 62 -17.61 0.13 14.37
CA ASN A 62 -17.70 0.99 15.54
C ASN A 62 -16.67 2.13 15.54
N HIS A 63 -15.86 2.25 14.49
CA HIS A 63 -14.84 3.29 14.36
C HIS A 63 -15.36 4.42 13.49
N GLU A 64 -15.98 5.43 14.11
CA GLU A 64 -16.61 6.57 13.43
C GLU A 64 -15.64 7.39 12.56
N ASN A 65 -14.34 7.32 12.86
CA ASN A 65 -13.31 8.07 12.15
C ASN A 65 -12.64 7.27 11.01
N PHE A 66 -13.16 6.08 10.69
CA PHE A 66 -12.62 5.27 9.62
C PHE A 66 -13.40 5.46 8.32
N ILE A 67 -12.69 5.67 7.22
CA ILE A 67 -13.25 5.76 5.86
C ILE A 67 -12.49 4.78 4.99
N LEU A 68 -13.20 3.87 4.32
CA LEU A 68 -12.66 2.97 3.30
C LEU A 68 -13.05 3.49 1.92
N TYR A 69 -12.05 3.66 1.07
CA TYR A 69 -12.21 3.88 -0.37
C TYR A 69 -11.94 2.58 -1.11
N GLN A 70 -12.95 2.08 -1.80
CA GLN A 70 -12.80 0.93 -2.70
C GLN A 70 -12.29 1.44 -4.05
N LEU A 71 -11.01 1.76 -4.08
CA LEU A 71 -10.30 2.32 -5.22
C LEU A 71 -8.92 1.67 -5.30
N GLU A 72 -8.35 1.64 -6.48
CA GLU A 72 -6.91 1.49 -6.60
C GLU A 72 -6.21 2.76 -6.10
N ASP A 73 -4.95 2.63 -5.70
CA ASP A 73 -4.11 3.72 -5.23
C ASP A 73 -4.07 4.91 -6.22
N THR A 74 -3.83 4.62 -7.48
CA THR A 74 -3.78 5.62 -8.56
C THR A 74 -5.12 6.32 -8.78
N GLU A 75 -6.24 5.63 -8.62
CA GLU A 75 -7.57 6.23 -8.68
C GLU A 75 -7.78 7.19 -7.50
N TYR A 76 -7.34 6.77 -6.31
CA TYR A 76 -7.37 7.62 -5.13
C TYR A 76 -6.50 8.88 -5.32
N PHE A 77 -5.28 8.74 -5.84
CA PHE A 77 -4.37 9.86 -6.09
C PHE A 77 -4.98 10.86 -7.09
N ASN A 78 -5.61 10.37 -8.14
CA ASN A 78 -6.29 11.22 -9.12
C ASN A 78 -7.50 11.94 -8.52
N ALA A 79 -8.30 11.24 -7.72
CA ALA A 79 -9.51 11.81 -7.13
C ALA A 79 -9.20 12.84 -6.03
N PHE A 80 -8.16 12.61 -5.23
CA PHE A 80 -7.87 13.40 -4.03
C PHE A 80 -6.53 14.13 -4.07
N GLY A 81 -5.97 14.35 -5.22
CA GLY A 81 -4.71 15.09 -5.39
C GLY A 81 -4.73 16.51 -4.81
N ALA A 82 -5.89 17.16 -4.82
CA ALA A 82 -6.10 18.46 -4.18
C ALA A 82 -6.39 18.40 -2.67
N GLY A 83 -6.58 17.20 -2.13
CA GLY A 83 -6.92 16.92 -0.75
C GLY A 83 -8.24 16.19 -0.59
N LEU A 84 -8.30 15.40 0.49
CA LEU A 84 -9.48 14.65 0.89
C LEU A 84 -10.51 15.60 1.50
N PRO A 85 -11.75 15.70 0.98
CA PRO A 85 -12.77 16.50 1.58
C PRO A 85 -13.31 15.84 2.86
N ILE A 86 -13.21 16.53 3.97
CA ILE A 86 -13.85 16.15 5.22
C ILE A 86 -14.79 17.24 5.69
N TYR A 87 -15.89 16.86 6.33
CA TYR A 87 -16.83 17.78 6.93
C TYR A 87 -16.70 17.72 8.45
N GLN A 88 -16.35 18.84 9.04
CA GLN A 88 -16.18 18.97 10.48
C GLN A 88 -16.85 20.25 10.97
N ASN A 89 -17.72 20.16 11.97
CA ASN A 89 -18.46 21.29 12.51
C ASN A 89 -19.21 22.10 11.45
N GLY A 90 -19.86 21.41 10.50
CA GLY A 90 -20.63 22.05 9.42
C GLY A 90 -19.77 22.70 8.31
N GLN A 91 -18.46 22.59 8.38
CA GLN A 91 -17.53 23.14 7.39
C GLN A 91 -16.82 22.06 6.61
N LYS A 92 -16.66 22.28 5.31
CA LYS A 92 -15.82 21.44 4.44
C LYS A 92 -14.36 21.88 4.58
N LYS A 93 -13.48 20.93 4.87
CA LYS A 93 -12.03 21.11 4.84
C LYS A 93 -11.43 20.17 3.80
N LEU A 94 -10.38 20.59 3.12
CA LEU A 94 -9.54 19.72 2.32
C LEU A 94 -8.32 19.34 3.16
N VAL A 95 -8.19 18.06 3.45
CA VAL A 95 -7.03 17.49 4.17
C VAL A 95 -6.10 16.90 3.16
N ASN A 96 -4.89 17.43 3.09
CA ASN A 96 -3.83 17.00 2.18
C ASN A 96 -2.52 16.72 2.90
N VAL A 97 -2.55 16.55 4.21
CA VAL A 97 -1.40 16.16 5.02
C VAL A 97 -1.72 14.88 5.75
N TYR A 98 -0.79 13.94 5.69
CA TYR A 98 -0.90 12.62 6.29
C TYR A 98 0.17 12.49 7.39
N ASP A 99 -0.24 12.10 8.58
CA ASP A 99 0.65 11.93 9.73
C ASP A 99 1.22 10.52 9.83
N PHE A 100 0.52 9.57 9.23
CA PHE A 100 0.91 8.16 9.19
C PHE A 100 0.43 7.53 7.89
N VAL A 101 1.30 6.77 7.21
CA VAL A 101 0.96 5.99 6.03
C VAL A 101 1.53 4.58 6.20
N HIS A 102 0.71 3.56 5.98
CA HIS A 102 1.12 2.17 5.89
C HIS A 102 1.02 1.73 4.44
N PHE A 103 2.16 1.34 3.87
CA PHE A 103 2.30 0.84 2.51
C PHE A 103 2.24 -0.68 2.57
N ASP A 104 1.13 -1.25 2.15
CA ASP A 104 0.82 -2.68 2.12
C ASP A 104 0.08 -3.02 0.82
N GLY A 105 0.43 -2.30 -0.22
CA GLY A 105 -0.17 -2.38 -1.54
C GLY A 105 0.61 -3.30 -2.49
N PRO A 106 0.62 -2.99 -3.78
CA PRO A 106 1.35 -3.77 -4.78
C PRO A 106 2.86 -3.66 -4.52
N HIS A 107 3.48 -4.78 -4.18
CA HIS A 107 4.87 -4.87 -3.73
C HIS A 107 5.88 -4.87 -4.90
N THR A 108 5.70 -3.95 -5.84
CA THR A 108 6.69 -3.64 -6.87
C THR A 108 7.35 -2.31 -6.57
N THR A 109 8.64 -2.19 -6.84
CA THR A 109 9.41 -0.97 -6.60
C THR A 109 8.77 0.25 -7.27
N GLU A 110 8.29 0.09 -8.51
CA GLU A 110 7.66 1.15 -9.27
C GLU A 110 6.38 1.65 -8.59
N LYS A 111 5.51 0.74 -8.17
CA LYS A 111 4.23 1.09 -7.56
C LYS A 111 4.39 1.70 -6.17
N VAL A 112 5.27 1.14 -5.35
CA VAL A 112 5.59 1.76 -4.04
C VAL A 112 6.20 3.15 -4.23
N LEU A 113 6.99 3.38 -5.28
CA LEU A 113 7.48 4.72 -5.60
C LEU A 113 6.36 5.68 -6.03
N GLU A 114 5.38 5.24 -6.80
CA GLU A 114 4.21 6.06 -7.14
C GLU A 114 3.46 6.51 -5.88
N GLU A 115 3.22 5.59 -4.94
CA GLU A 115 2.59 5.90 -3.65
C GLU A 115 3.43 6.88 -2.83
N VAL A 116 4.73 6.62 -2.70
CA VAL A 116 5.67 7.51 -2.00
C VAL A 116 5.66 8.92 -2.59
N MET A 117 5.68 9.05 -3.92
CA MET A 117 5.66 10.35 -4.59
C MET A 117 4.33 11.09 -4.39
N PHE A 118 3.25 10.39 -4.10
CA PHE A 118 2.01 11.03 -3.69
C PHE A 118 2.05 11.49 -2.23
N PHE A 119 2.47 10.63 -1.30
CA PHE A 119 2.37 10.90 0.14
C PHE A 119 3.51 11.75 0.69
N ALA A 120 4.76 11.60 0.21
CA ALA A 120 5.90 12.32 0.76
C ALA A 120 5.78 13.85 0.69
N PRO A 121 5.35 14.46 -0.42
CA PRO A 121 5.10 15.91 -0.46
C PRO A 121 3.94 16.35 0.45
N ARG A 122 3.07 15.41 0.84
CA ARG A 122 1.90 15.63 1.69
C ARG A 122 2.14 15.20 3.14
N SER A 123 3.38 15.26 3.57
CA SER A 123 3.82 14.91 4.92
C SER A 123 4.37 16.15 5.63
N ARG A 124 4.53 16.07 6.93
CA ARG A 124 5.17 17.08 7.78
C ARG A 124 6.18 16.43 8.71
N VAL A 125 6.99 17.22 9.39
CA VAL A 125 7.90 16.71 10.43
C VAL A 125 7.10 15.91 11.46
N GLY A 126 7.58 14.72 11.78
CA GLY A 126 6.91 13.73 12.62
C GLY A 126 5.99 12.75 11.87
N THR A 127 5.77 12.93 10.56
CA THR A 127 5.05 11.94 9.76
C THR A 127 5.84 10.64 9.70
N ARG A 128 5.14 9.52 9.84
CA ARG A 128 5.72 8.18 9.80
C ARG A 128 5.18 7.38 8.62
N PHE A 129 6.08 6.75 7.89
CA PHE A 129 5.82 5.83 6.81
C PHE A 129 6.26 4.43 7.22
N VAL A 130 5.33 3.48 7.22
CA VAL A 130 5.60 2.07 7.48
C VAL A 130 5.47 1.30 6.17
N PHE A 131 6.47 0.53 5.85
CA PHE A 131 6.54 -0.31 4.65
C PHE A 131 6.47 -1.78 5.06
N ASP A 132 5.56 -2.52 4.45
CA ASP A 132 5.46 -3.97 4.59
C ASP A 132 6.21 -4.68 3.47
N ASP A 133 6.52 -5.96 3.68
CA ASP A 133 7.12 -6.85 2.68
C ASP A 133 8.39 -6.27 2.01
N ILE A 134 9.23 -5.56 2.75
CA ILE A 134 10.42 -4.83 2.25
C ILE A 134 11.45 -5.69 1.53
N LYS A 135 11.32 -7.02 1.58
CA LYS A 135 12.17 -7.97 0.86
C LYS A 135 11.72 -8.19 -0.58
N THR A 136 10.52 -7.76 -0.93
CA THR A 136 9.91 -8.02 -2.24
C THR A 136 10.24 -6.97 -3.29
N TYR A 137 10.67 -5.78 -2.86
CA TYR A 137 11.03 -4.65 -3.71
C TYR A 137 12.34 -3.98 -3.26
N GLU A 138 12.82 -2.98 -4.01
CA GLU A 138 14.08 -2.28 -3.72
C GLU A 138 13.90 -1.18 -2.66
N MET A 139 13.76 -1.58 -1.38
CA MET A 139 13.54 -0.63 -0.28
C MET A 139 14.66 0.41 -0.15
N SER A 140 15.90 0.07 -0.48
CA SER A 140 17.03 1.00 -0.47
C SER A 140 16.84 2.18 -1.43
N LYS A 141 16.24 1.95 -2.58
CA LYS A 141 15.90 2.98 -3.57
C LYS A 141 14.80 3.90 -3.06
N ILE A 142 13.80 3.31 -2.41
CA ILE A 142 12.68 4.07 -1.81
C ILE A 142 13.20 4.95 -0.67
N ALA A 143 14.03 4.40 0.23
CA ALA A 143 14.64 5.14 1.33
C ALA A 143 15.49 6.31 0.81
N TYR A 144 16.31 6.09 -0.21
CA TYR A 144 17.12 7.13 -0.83
C TYR A 144 16.27 8.30 -1.37
N ILE A 145 15.12 8.00 -2.00
CA ILE A 145 14.22 9.03 -2.48
C ILE A 145 13.57 9.77 -1.31
N LEU A 146 13.15 9.05 -0.28
CA LEU A 146 12.53 9.64 0.91
C LEU A 146 13.49 10.55 1.71
N GLU A 147 14.79 10.29 1.69
CA GLU A 147 15.79 11.20 2.26
C GLU A 147 15.70 12.63 1.69
N HIS A 148 15.37 12.77 0.39
CA HIS A 148 15.19 14.09 -0.24
C HIS A 148 13.93 14.81 0.26
N PHE A 149 13.00 14.10 0.91
CA PHE A 149 11.83 14.66 1.59
C PHE A 149 12.03 14.81 3.10
N GLY A 150 13.25 14.61 3.59
CA GLY A 150 13.60 14.74 5.01
C GLY A 150 13.22 13.53 5.87
N PHE A 151 13.00 12.36 5.27
CA PHE A 151 12.74 11.12 6.01
C PHE A 151 14.05 10.42 6.36
N LYS A 152 14.07 9.79 7.53
CA LYS A 152 15.15 8.90 7.99
C LYS A 152 14.57 7.61 8.52
N THR A 153 15.28 6.50 8.30
CA THR A 153 14.88 5.21 8.88
C THR A 153 14.91 5.31 10.40
N SER A 154 13.78 5.06 11.04
CA SER A 154 13.65 5.08 12.51
C SER A 154 13.62 3.67 13.10
N GLU A 155 13.04 2.70 12.39
CA GLU A 155 12.99 1.32 12.81
C GLU A 155 13.18 0.38 11.61
N MET A 156 13.84 -0.76 11.85
CA MET A 156 14.07 -1.80 10.85
C MET A 156 13.78 -3.17 11.47
N GLY A 157 12.82 -3.87 10.93
CA GLY A 157 12.50 -5.26 11.25
C GLY A 157 12.91 -6.20 10.11
N ASP A 158 12.49 -7.45 10.23
CA ASP A 158 12.81 -8.49 9.24
C ASP A 158 12.09 -8.27 7.89
N ASP A 159 10.87 -7.79 7.95
CA ASP A 159 9.98 -7.67 6.79
C ASP A 159 9.28 -6.31 6.70
N LYS A 160 9.45 -5.47 7.71
CA LYS A 160 8.90 -4.13 7.79
C LYS A 160 9.98 -3.12 8.15
N CYS A 161 9.81 -1.91 7.68
CA CYS A 161 10.59 -0.79 8.19
C CYS A 161 9.73 0.45 8.37
N MET A 162 10.18 1.33 9.26
CA MET A 162 9.56 2.63 9.47
C MET A 162 10.56 3.74 9.19
N LEU A 163 10.10 4.73 8.43
CA LEU A 163 10.81 5.99 8.23
C LEU A 163 10.00 7.12 8.84
N GLU A 164 10.68 8.05 9.49
CA GLU A 164 10.06 9.25 10.08
C GLU A 164 10.63 10.50 9.40
N ARG A 165 9.76 11.44 9.08
CA ARG A 165 10.17 12.74 8.56
C ARG A 165 10.72 13.61 9.69
N THR A 166 11.98 13.96 9.59
CA THR A 166 12.73 14.73 10.62
C THR A 166 13.02 16.17 10.19
N GLU A 167 12.83 16.48 8.91
CA GLU A 167 13.13 17.79 8.31
C GLU A 167 12.02 18.26 7.37
#